data_e0f2e08009413f7d4b4773669b5a0f4d
#
_entry.id   e0f2e08009413f7d4b4773669b5a0f4d
#
_cell.length_a   1.000
_cell.length_b   1.000
_cell.length_c   1.000
_cell.angle_alpha   90.00
_cell.angle_beta   90.00
_cell.angle_gamma   90.00
#
_symmetry.space_group_name_H-M   'P 1'
#
loop_
_entity.id
_entity.type
_entity.pdbx_description
1 polymer ?
#
loop_
_entity_poly.entity_id
_entity_poly.type
_entity_poly.pdbx_seq_one_letter_code
_entity_poly.pdbx_strand_id
1 'polypeptide(L)'
;MIKNLLLFAVSFMFLVQKNFAQSPNSTNVKNQYLGVRYKDYRELDGILKINSTMINLHYGVAVMKKAEKHFLFLSKFENSLKNNDDFQLKVIEIIEIPKFNEFYHCVAVKGCSFKGILDPTLFALTVLEEQKYLTKIVKVWKLDKPTGKVLDFPNSDIKCLNQQVILANEH
;
A
#
# COMPACT_ATOMS: atom_id res chain seq x y z
N MET A 1 -63.84 2.91 -19.46
CA MET A 1 -62.58 2.26 -19.89
C MET A 1 -61.37 3.01 -19.35
N ILE A 2 -61.18 3.17 -18.05
CA ILE A 2 -60.01 3.82 -17.42
C ILE A 2 -59.74 3.14 -16.08
N LYS A 3 -59.51 1.84 -16.05
CA LYS A 3 -59.20 1.10 -14.81
C LYS A 3 -57.94 0.21 -14.90
N ASN A 4 -57.28 0.13 -16.06
CA ASN A 4 -56.13 -0.77 -16.23
C ASN A 4 -54.78 -0.06 -16.43
N LEU A 5 -54.68 1.24 -16.16
CA LEU A 5 -53.41 1.97 -16.34
C LEU A 5 -52.63 2.22 -15.04
N LEU A 6 -53.16 1.83 -13.89
CA LEU A 6 -52.55 2.12 -12.58
C LEU A 6 -51.76 0.93 -12.03
N LEU A 7 -51.75 -0.22 -12.66
CA LEU A 7 -51.08 -1.42 -12.16
C LEU A 7 -49.68 -1.64 -12.75
N PHE A 8 -49.26 -0.88 -13.77
CA PHE A 8 -47.94 -1.03 -14.39
C PHE A 8 -46.87 -0.08 -13.81
N ALA A 9 -47.25 0.95 -13.07
CA ALA A 9 -46.28 1.93 -12.51
C ALA A 9 -45.62 1.50 -11.21
N VAL A 10 -46.16 0.50 -10.50
CA VAL A 10 -45.62 0.08 -9.20
C VAL A 10 -44.58 -1.04 -9.32
N SER A 11 -44.50 -1.73 -10.46
CA SER A 11 -43.60 -2.87 -10.67
C SER A 11 -42.19 -2.47 -11.10
N PHE A 12 -41.92 -1.20 -11.44
CA PHE A 12 -40.61 -0.75 -11.92
C PHE A 12 -39.74 -0.04 -10.86
N MET A 13 -40.27 0.14 -9.64
CA MET A 13 -39.54 0.83 -8.56
C MET A 13 -38.71 -0.08 -7.66
N PHE A 14 -38.70 -1.39 -7.90
CA PHE A 14 -38.00 -2.35 -7.02
C PHE A 14 -36.69 -2.92 -7.57
N LEU A 15 -36.15 -2.44 -8.69
CA LEU A 15 -34.94 -3.02 -9.31
C LEU A 15 -33.74 -2.10 -9.39
N VAL A 16 -33.69 -1.04 -8.60
CA VAL A 16 -32.42 -0.32 -8.36
C VAL A 16 -32.03 -0.45 -6.91
N GLN A 17 -31.90 -1.66 -6.42
CA GLN A 17 -30.94 -1.89 -5.35
C GLN A 17 -29.55 -1.72 -5.98
N LYS A 18 -29.05 -0.49 -5.99
CA LYS A 18 -27.63 -0.26 -6.10
C LYS A 18 -26.99 -1.09 -4.99
N ASN A 19 -26.34 -2.18 -5.37
CA ASN A 19 -25.35 -2.80 -4.51
C ASN A 19 -24.33 -1.71 -4.19
N PHE A 20 -24.53 -1.00 -3.08
CA PHE A 20 -23.48 -0.21 -2.48
C PHE A 20 -22.42 -1.23 -2.09
N ALA A 21 -21.44 -1.40 -2.97
CA ALA A 21 -20.26 -2.17 -2.66
C ALA A 21 -19.71 -1.57 -1.36
N GLN A 22 -19.79 -2.34 -0.29
CA GLN A 22 -19.27 -1.91 1.01
C GLN A 22 -17.82 -1.47 0.78
N SER A 23 -17.49 -0.25 1.19
CA SER A 23 -16.12 0.22 1.15
C SER A 23 -15.22 -0.82 1.81
N PRO A 24 -14.18 -1.32 1.11
CA PRO A 24 -13.32 -2.36 1.65
C PRO A 24 -12.72 -1.88 2.97
N ASN A 25 -12.89 -2.64 4.04
CA ASN A 25 -12.20 -2.38 5.29
C ASN A 25 -10.87 -3.14 5.32
N SER A 26 -9.97 -2.77 6.22
CA SER A 26 -8.64 -3.39 6.35
C SER A 26 -8.72 -4.90 6.63
N THR A 27 -9.75 -5.34 7.35
CA THR A 27 -9.99 -6.76 7.66
C THR A 27 -10.28 -7.56 6.39
N ASN A 28 -11.15 -7.06 5.50
CA ASN A 28 -11.46 -7.72 4.24
C ASN A 28 -10.23 -7.83 3.33
N VAL A 29 -9.42 -6.77 3.27
CA VAL A 29 -8.18 -6.76 2.47
C VAL A 29 -7.16 -7.73 3.06
N LYS A 30 -6.98 -7.74 4.39
CA LYS A 30 -6.11 -8.72 5.06
C LYS A 30 -6.55 -10.15 4.78
N ASN A 31 -7.82 -10.47 4.94
CA ASN A 31 -8.34 -11.82 4.70
C ASN A 31 -8.14 -12.29 3.25
N GLN A 32 -8.19 -11.36 2.29
CA GLN A 32 -8.04 -11.68 0.87
C GLN A 32 -6.58 -11.88 0.46
N TYR A 33 -5.64 -11.09 0.96
CA TYR A 33 -4.28 -11.04 0.41
C TYR A 33 -3.18 -11.48 1.37
N LEU A 34 -3.42 -11.51 2.69
CA LEU A 34 -2.39 -11.93 3.64
C LEU A 34 -2.00 -13.39 3.39
N GLY A 35 -0.71 -13.66 3.24
CA GLY A 35 -0.18 -14.98 2.94
C GLY A 35 -0.21 -15.37 1.45
N VAL A 36 -0.84 -14.56 0.59
CA VAL A 36 -0.88 -14.81 -0.86
C VAL A 36 0.54 -14.71 -1.43
N ARG A 37 0.87 -15.65 -2.32
CA ARG A 37 2.10 -15.68 -3.10
C ARG A 37 1.82 -15.16 -4.50
N TYR A 38 2.76 -14.39 -5.04
CA TYR A 38 2.66 -13.81 -6.38
C TYR A 38 4.08 -13.53 -6.93
N LYS A 39 4.21 -13.50 -8.25
CA LYS A 39 5.44 -13.08 -8.93
C LYS A 39 5.39 -11.61 -9.30
N ASP A 40 4.23 -11.13 -9.70
CA ASP A 40 3.97 -9.72 -10.03
C ASP A 40 2.72 -9.24 -9.30
N TYR A 41 2.71 -7.98 -8.86
CA TYR A 41 1.54 -7.36 -8.21
C TYR A 41 0.27 -7.38 -9.08
N ARG A 42 0.40 -7.51 -10.40
CA ARG A 42 -0.72 -7.68 -11.34
C ARG A 42 -1.49 -8.98 -11.15
N GLU A 43 -0.88 -9.97 -10.50
CA GLU A 43 -1.53 -11.24 -10.15
C GLU A 43 -2.49 -11.10 -8.94
N LEU A 44 -2.39 -9.98 -8.22
CA LEU A 44 -3.28 -9.69 -7.09
C LEU A 44 -4.59 -9.07 -7.61
N ASP A 45 -5.59 -9.92 -7.85
CA ASP A 45 -6.86 -9.51 -8.42
C ASP A 45 -7.62 -8.49 -7.57
N GLY A 46 -8.25 -7.51 -8.22
CA GLY A 46 -9.11 -6.51 -7.59
C GLY A 46 -8.38 -5.48 -6.71
N ILE A 47 -7.05 -5.34 -6.86
CA ILE A 47 -6.26 -4.30 -6.20
C ILE A 47 -5.26 -3.68 -7.17
N LEU A 48 -5.09 -2.35 -7.12
CA LEU A 48 -4.19 -1.62 -8.00
C LEU A 48 -2.88 -1.30 -7.26
N LYS A 49 -1.75 -1.62 -7.89
CA LYS A 49 -0.43 -1.17 -7.42
C LYS A 49 -0.21 0.29 -7.82
N ILE A 50 0.07 1.14 -6.84
CA ILE A 50 0.48 2.54 -7.06
C ILE A 50 1.99 2.61 -7.26
N ASN A 51 2.75 2.09 -6.30
CA ASN A 51 4.20 1.99 -6.39
C ASN A 51 4.73 0.79 -5.58
N SER A 52 5.98 0.43 -5.82
CA SER A 52 6.64 -0.61 -5.03
C SER A 52 8.14 -0.39 -5.02
N THR A 53 8.78 -0.79 -3.94
CA THR A 53 10.24 -0.76 -3.80
C THR A 53 10.72 -1.84 -2.85
N MET A 54 12.00 -2.20 -2.98
CA MET A 54 12.67 -3.12 -2.09
C MET A 54 13.17 -2.41 -0.84
N ILE A 55 12.86 -2.92 0.35
CA ILE A 55 13.51 -2.49 1.59
C ILE A 55 14.94 -3.04 1.62
N ASN A 56 15.08 -4.33 1.32
CA ASN A 56 16.35 -5.05 1.22
C ASN A 56 16.18 -6.29 0.31
N LEU A 57 17.16 -7.17 0.28
CA LEU A 57 17.14 -8.39 -0.54
C LEU A 57 16.02 -9.38 -0.17
N HIS A 58 15.40 -9.23 1.00
CA HIS A 58 14.41 -10.18 1.50
C HIS A 58 13.00 -9.60 1.60
N TYR A 59 12.84 -8.28 1.57
CA TYR A 59 11.55 -7.64 1.80
C TYR A 59 11.29 -6.52 0.79
N GLY A 60 10.07 -6.49 0.29
CA GLY A 60 9.54 -5.42 -0.55
C GLY A 60 8.33 -4.76 0.10
N VAL A 61 8.13 -3.50 -0.24
CA VAL A 61 6.96 -2.70 0.14
C VAL A 61 6.26 -2.21 -1.10
N ALA A 62 4.94 -2.29 -1.12
CA ALA A 62 4.13 -1.69 -2.16
C ALA A 62 2.97 -0.90 -1.58
N VAL A 63 2.66 0.23 -2.20
CA VAL A 63 1.42 0.96 -1.96
C VAL A 63 0.39 0.43 -2.94
N MET A 64 -0.69 -0.08 -2.40
CA MET A 64 -1.79 -0.69 -3.14
C MET A 64 -3.07 0.11 -2.91
N LYS A 65 -3.91 0.23 -3.94
CA LYS A 65 -5.22 0.88 -3.87
C LYS A 65 -6.33 -0.10 -4.14
N LYS A 66 -7.33 -0.12 -3.26
CA LYS A 66 -8.57 -0.87 -3.45
C LYS A 66 -9.74 0.06 -3.14
N ALA A 67 -10.56 0.33 -4.16
CA ALA A 67 -11.54 1.42 -4.13
C ALA A 67 -10.85 2.74 -3.72
N GLU A 68 -11.40 3.47 -2.76
CA GLU A 68 -10.86 4.76 -2.29
C GLU A 68 -9.83 4.63 -1.15
N LYS A 69 -9.43 3.41 -0.79
CA LYS A 69 -8.49 3.15 0.31
C LYS A 69 -7.13 2.73 -0.20
N HIS A 70 -6.11 3.12 0.55
CA HIS A 70 -4.73 2.77 0.28
C HIS A 70 -4.19 1.86 1.38
N PHE A 71 -3.35 0.93 0.96
CA PHE A 71 -2.76 -0.08 1.82
C PHE A 71 -1.27 -0.21 1.53
N LEU A 72 -0.50 -0.37 2.58
CA LEU A 72 0.89 -0.76 2.48
C LEU A 72 0.97 -2.29 2.59
N PHE A 73 1.47 -2.93 1.55
CA PHE A 73 1.76 -4.36 1.53
C PHE A 73 3.24 -4.56 1.80
N LEU A 74 3.57 -5.23 2.88
CA LEU A 74 4.90 -5.76 3.10
C LEU A 74 4.94 -7.20 2.57
N SER A 75 5.89 -7.49 1.73
CA SER A 75 6.08 -8.82 1.17
C SER A 75 7.49 -9.32 1.42
N LYS A 76 7.60 -10.63 1.66
CA LYS A 76 8.86 -11.33 1.80
C LYS A 76 9.17 -12.10 0.53
N PHE A 77 10.42 -12.08 0.09
CA PHE A 77 10.91 -12.93 -0.98
C PHE A 77 11.03 -14.37 -0.48
N GLU A 78 10.36 -15.26 -1.13
CA GLU A 78 10.50 -16.72 -0.91
C GLU A 78 11.16 -17.32 -2.16
N ASN A 79 12.33 -17.92 -1.98
CA ASN A 79 12.95 -18.69 -3.07
C ASN A 79 12.23 -20.02 -3.16
N SER A 80 11.79 -20.41 -4.34
CA SER A 80 11.44 -21.81 -4.59
C SER A 80 12.72 -22.63 -4.53
N LEU A 81 12.79 -23.58 -3.62
CA LEU A 81 13.94 -24.49 -3.46
C LEU A 81 14.19 -25.38 -4.70
N LYS A 82 13.30 -25.34 -5.70
CA LYS A 82 13.35 -26.25 -6.85
C LYS A 82 13.95 -25.65 -8.12
N ASN A 83 13.88 -24.33 -8.31
CA ASN A 83 14.47 -23.66 -9.48
C ASN A 83 14.88 -22.23 -9.07
N ASN A 84 16.13 -21.85 -9.36
CA ASN A 84 16.66 -20.51 -9.04
C ASN A 84 15.92 -19.34 -9.73
N ASP A 85 15.05 -19.62 -10.70
CA ASP A 85 14.32 -18.61 -11.47
C ASP A 85 12.90 -18.33 -10.93
N ASP A 86 12.45 -19.04 -9.89
CA ASP A 86 11.09 -18.90 -9.34
C ASP A 86 11.08 -18.02 -8.09
N PHE A 87 11.40 -16.74 -8.27
CA PHE A 87 11.16 -15.75 -7.22
C PHE A 87 9.66 -15.58 -7.00
N GLN A 88 9.23 -15.80 -5.77
CA GLN A 88 7.88 -15.47 -5.34
C GLN A 88 7.92 -14.48 -4.18
N LEU A 89 6.99 -13.55 -4.21
CA LEU A 89 6.70 -12.63 -3.13
C LEU A 89 5.52 -13.20 -2.34
N LYS A 90 5.63 -13.21 -1.02
CA LYS A 90 4.53 -13.54 -0.13
C LYS A 90 4.14 -12.34 0.70
N VAL A 91 2.88 -11.94 0.64
CA VAL A 91 2.35 -10.87 1.50
C VAL A 91 2.37 -11.32 2.94
N ILE A 92 3.11 -10.61 3.78
CA ILE A 92 3.29 -10.96 5.20
C ILE A 92 2.66 -9.95 6.16
N GLU A 93 2.41 -8.72 5.70
CA GLU A 93 1.72 -7.69 6.48
C GLU A 93 0.98 -6.73 5.55
N ILE A 94 -0.18 -6.26 6.00
CA ILE A 94 -1.01 -5.27 5.30
C ILE A 94 -1.42 -4.20 6.29
N ILE A 95 -1.12 -2.94 5.97
CA ILE A 95 -1.41 -1.79 6.81
C ILE A 95 -2.27 -0.82 6.01
N GLU A 96 -3.43 -0.43 6.53
CA GLU A 96 -4.22 0.65 5.93
C GLU A 96 -3.50 1.98 6.13
N ILE A 97 -3.30 2.73 5.05
CA ILE A 97 -2.68 4.05 5.09
C ILE A 97 -3.78 5.10 5.22
N PRO A 98 -3.91 5.77 6.35
CA PRO A 98 -4.97 6.76 6.55
C PRO A 98 -4.71 7.99 5.68
N LYS A 99 -5.75 8.52 5.04
CA LYS A 99 -5.73 9.81 4.33
C LYS A 99 -4.60 9.95 3.29
N PHE A 100 -4.23 8.85 2.64
CA PHE A 100 -3.23 8.90 1.57
C PHE A 100 -3.80 9.65 0.36
N ASN A 101 -2.99 10.56 -0.19
CA ASN A 101 -3.28 11.25 -1.43
C ASN A 101 -2.07 11.09 -2.36
N GLU A 102 -2.25 10.47 -3.51
CA GLU A 102 -1.20 10.11 -4.46
C GLU A 102 -0.44 11.33 -5.01
N PHE A 103 -1.05 12.52 -5.00
CA PHE A 103 -0.44 13.76 -5.48
C PHE A 103 0.43 14.47 -4.43
N TYR A 104 0.17 14.22 -3.14
CA TYR A 104 0.82 14.96 -2.06
C TYR A 104 1.60 14.07 -1.10
N HIS A 105 1.46 12.75 -1.19
CA HIS A 105 2.13 11.83 -0.29
C HIS A 105 2.94 10.79 -1.04
N CYS A 106 4.05 10.40 -0.45
CA CYS A 106 4.80 9.22 -0.89
C CYS A 106 5.20 8.35 0.31
N VAL A 107 5.48 7.09 0.01
CA VAL A 107 6.12 6.20 0.99
C VAL A 107 7.62 6.20 0.68
N ALA A 108 8.39 6.85 1.54
CA ALA A 108 9.83 6.82 1.49
C ALA A 108 10.32 5.50 2.07
N VAL A 109 11.08 4.76 1.27
CA VAL A 109 11.72 3.50 1.65
C VAL A 109 13.17 3.61 1.26
N LYS A 110 14.07 3.17 2.10
CA LYS A 110 15.52 3.43 2.01
C LYS A 110 15.86 4.92 2.20
N GLY A 111 16.97 5.17 2.84
CA GLY A 111 17.44 6.53 3.10
C GLY A 111 16.70 7.27 4.22
N CYS A 112 15.87 6.58 5.01
CA CYS A 112 15.35 7.16 6.24
C CYS A 112 16.39 7.07 7.36
N SER A 113 16.52 8.14 8.13
CA SER A 113 17.42 8.24 9.28
C SER A 113 16.66 8.67 10.53
N PHE A 114 17.09 8.16 11.67
CA PHE A 114 16.63 8.58 12.99
C PHE A 114 17.79 9.26 13.71
N LYS A 115 17.59 10.47 14.18
CA LYS A 115 18.65 11.30 14.81
C LYS A 115 19.94 11.37 13.98
N GLY A 116 19.78 11.43 12.66
CA GLY A 116 20.90 11.50 11.71
C GLY A 116 21.58 10.16 11.40
N ILE A 117 21.19 9.07 12.05
CA ILE A 117 21.72 7.72 11.79
C ILE A 117 20.82 7.02 10.81
N LEU A 118 21.38 6.60 9.66
CA LEU A 118 20.66 5.84 8.64
C LEU A 118 20.20 4.49 9.21
N ASP A 119 18.89 4.21 9.09
CA ASP A 119 18.33 2.92 9.45
C ASP A 119 17.57 2.34 8.22
N PRO A 120 18.12 1.32 7.55
CA PRO A 120 17.51 0.75 6.34
C PRO A 120 16.23 -0.06 6.63
N THR A 121 15.83 -0.19 7.88
CA THR A 121 14.57 -0.84 8.27
C THR A 121 13.43 0.14 8.44
N LEU A 122 13.71 1.46 8.44
CA LEU A 122 12.71 2.50 8.52
C LEU A 122 12.10 2.78 7.15
N PHE A 123 10.81 2.98 7.14
CA PHE A 123 10.06 3.53 6.02
C PHE A 123 8.96 4.45 6.53
N ALA A 124 8.62 5.46 5.76
CA ALA A 124 7.76 6.53 6.22
C ALA A 124 6.76 6.97 5.17
N LEU A 125 5.54 7.26 5.61
CA LEU A 125 4.60 8.07 4.86
C LEU A 125 4.98 9.53 5.06
N THR A 126 5.21 10.24 3.96
CA THR A 126 5.68 11.63 3.98
C THR A 126 4.82 12.48 3.05
N VAL A 127 4.81 13.79 3.28
CA VAL A 127 4.35 14.75 2.28
C VAL A 127 5.48 14.94 1.25
N LEU A 128 5.12 15.02 -0.03
CA LEU A 128 6.09 15.31 -1.10
C LEU A 128 6.64 16.74 -0.92
N GLU A 129 7.95 16.86 -1.01
CA GLU A 129 8.70 18.12 -0.92
C GLU A 129 9.69 18.18 -2.07
N GLU A 130 10.01 19.38 -2.55
CA GLU A 130 11.02 19.58 -3.61
C GLU A 130 12.46 19.54 -3.09
N GLN A 131 12.64 19.28 -1.80
CA GLN A 131 13.95 19.26 -1.14
C GLN A 131 14.56 17.85 -1.20
N LYS A 132 15.89 17.79 -1.07
CA LYS A 132 16.68 16.55 -1.00
C LYS A 132 16.22 15.62 0.12
N TYR A 133 15.73 16.17 1.22
CA TYR A 133 15.22 15.41 2.36
C TYR A 133 13.75 15.72 2.61
N LEU A 134 12.96 14.67 2.76
CA LEU A 134 11.57 14.72 3.20
C LEU A 134 11.56 14.82 4.72
N THR A 135 10.98 15.90 5.23
CA THR A 135 10.93 16.22 6.66
C THR A 135 9.52 16.26 7.22
N LYS A 136 8.51 16.42 6.35
CA LYS A 136 7.10 16.38 6.74
C LYS A 136 6.60 14.94 6.85
N ILE A 137 6.96 14.31 7.95
CA ILE A 137 6.67 12.91 8.22
C ILE A 137 5.25 12.78 8.80
N VAL A 138 4.42 11.99 8.16
CA VAL A 138 3.04 11.68 8.58
C VAL A 138 3.01 10.47 9.49
N LYS A 139 3.71 9.40 9.09
CA LYS A 139 3.77 8.14 9.84
C LYS A 139 5.09 7.43 9.55
N VAL A 140 5.65 6.80 10.56
CA VAL A 140 6.86 5.98 10.42
C VAL A 140 6.58 4.56 10.87
N TRP A 141 7.15 3.63 10.15
CA TRP A 141 7.18 2.22 10.50
C TRP A 141 8.60 1.69 10.48
N LYS A 142 8.81 0.67 11.29
CA LYS A 142 10.08 -0.07 11.35
C LYS A 142 9.83 -1.54 11.07
N LEU A 143 10.60 -2.11 10.14
CA LEU A 143 10.63 -3.55 9.94
C LEU A 143 11.48 -4.19 11.04
N ASP A 144 10.86 -4.97 11.91
CA ASP A 144 11.56 -5.85 12.84
C ASP A 144 12.04 -7.10 12.08
N LYS A 145 13.31 -7.10 11.71
CA LYS A 145 13.91 -8.18 10.89
C LYS A 145 13.78 -9.58 11.50
N PRO A 146 13.97 -9.78 12.83
CA PRO A 146 13.83 -11.09 13.43
C PRO A 146 12.44 -11.70 13.28
N THR A 147 11.41 -10.89 13.48
CA THR A 147 10.01 -11.39 13.44
C THR A 147 9.34 -11.18 12.08
N GLY A 148 9.88 -10.31 11.22
CA GLY A 148 9.26 -9.89 9.97
C GLY A 148 8.03 -9.02 10.16
N LYS A 149 7.81 -8.49 11.37
CA LYS A 149 6.66 -7.62 11.67
C LYS A 149 6.97 -6.16 11.39
N VAL A 150 5.92 -5.42 11.09
CA VAL A 150 5.98 -3.96 11.01
C VAL A 150 5.54 -3.38 12.35
N LEU A 151 6.37 -2.54 12.91
CA LEU A 151 6.13 -1.84 14.15
C LEU A 151 5.95 -0.35 13.89
N ASP A 152 5.03 0.28 14.62
CA ASP A 152 4.94 1.74 14.66
C ASP A 152 6.21 2.32 15.26
N PHE A 153 6.71 3.41 14.67
CA PHE A 153 7.92 4.08 15.11
C PHE A 153 7.64 5.59 15.33
N PRO A 154 8.29 6.25 16.29
CA PRO A 154 8.13 7.68 16.51
C PRO A 154 8.44 8.51 15.25
N ASN A 155 7.66 9.56 15.01
CA ASN A 155 7.85 10.46 13.87
C ASN A 155 8.93 11.52 14.11
N SER A 156 9.27 11.81 15.38
CA SER A 156 10.28 12.80 15.72
C SER A 156 11.68 12.40 15.26
N ASP A 157 12.46 13.37 14.85
CA ASP A 157 13.87 13.19 14.44
C ASP A 157 14.08 12.26 13.24
N ILE A 158 13.04 12.09 12.42
CA ILE A 158 13.11 11.31 11.17
C ILE A 158 13.30 12.26 9.98
N LYS A 159 14.22 11.86 9.09
CA LYS A 159 14.40 12.44 7.75
C LYS A 159 14.56 11.30 6.77
N CYS A 160 13.92 11.41 5.60
CA CYS A 160 14.08 10.43 4.53
C CYS A 160 14.63 11.10 3.28
N LEU A 161 15.44 10.40 2.50
CA LEU A 161 15.91 10.89 1.21
C LEU A 161 14.75 10.96 0.22
N ASN A 162 14.66 12.09 -0.49
CA ASN A 162 13.74 12.25 -1.59
C ASN A 162 14.35 11.69 -2.88
N GLN A 163 14.03 10.45 -3.18
CA GLN A 163 14.59 9.77 -4.35
C GLN A 163 14.19 10.43 -5.67
N GLN A 164 13.04 11.10 -5.74
CA GLN A 164 12.60 11.80 -6.95
C GLN A 164 13.51 12.99 -7.29
N VAL A 165 13.90 13.76 -6.28
CA VAL A 165 14.81 14.91 -6.47
C VAL A 165 16.24 14.44 -6.79
N ILE A 166 16.69 13.34 -6.21
CA ILE A 166 18.02 12.79 -6.51
C ILE A 166 18.10 12.35 -7.97
N LEU A 167 17.15 11.57 -8.43
CA LEU A 167 17.12 11.08 -9.82
C LEU A 167 16.96 12.20 -10.86
N ALA A 168 16.23 13.28 -10.52
CA ALA A 168 16.07 14.43 -11.41
C ALA A 168 17.35 15.26 -11.57
N ASN A 169 18.28 15.19 -10.61
CA ASN A 169 19.55 15.94 -10.65
C ASN A 169 20.73 15.13 -11.25
N GLU A 170 20.50 13.86 -11.59
CA GLU A 170 21.52 13.00 -12.24
C GLU A 170 21.40 13.00 -13.78
N HIS A 171 20.45 13.76 -14.35
CA HIS A 171 20.22 13.96 -15.78
C HIS A 171 20.43 15.42 -16.17
#